data_fad0a015d01accaa0b42f08b686a75e4
#
_entry.id   fad0a015d01accaa0b42f08b686a75e4
#
_cell.length_a   1.000
_cell.length_b   1.000
_cell.length_c   1.000
_cell.angle_alpha   90.00
_cell.angle_beta   90.00
_cell.angle_gamma   90.00
#
_symmetry.space_group_name_H-M   'P 1'
#
loop_
_entity.id
_entity.type
_entity.pdbx_description
1 polymer ?
#
loop_
_entity_poly.entity_id
_entity_poly.type
_entity_poly.pdbx_seq_one_letter_code
_entity_poly.pdbx_strand_id
1 'polypeptide(L)'
;MALVMLATFAAHAGQAERVVLAVTDGSSTTSQRLEAELRSLGFEVIVSPRASAGESQAALEQMARNESALAAVRVVDKGTTAELWIADLVTNKTFFREIVIAAETRDSADDSIAVGVAELLRASLQEVDIRSARAERPQPPVVRRSTFWVAVGARADFSLRQLQPSISTPGSLGWQSASGFGFEALGAVTVVPATVEQSLGRATVSSTLIGAGPTFDWQPQGSLASFRAGVGMFASRVKVQGQDVVEPIIADSNSMWAFGPYLHASPAISMTSFLKVRLELGALVALNAPRVLFVNRYLATWGRPSLMVGIDVEMSSGR
;
A
#
# COMPACT_ATOMS: atom_id res chain seq x y z
N MET A 1 -17.07 -3.82 -35.38
CA MET A 1 -17.32 -2.65 -34.52
C MET A 1 -15.99 -2.22 -33.87
N ALA A 2 -15.08 -1.71 -34.68
CA ALA A 2 -13.71 -1.37 -34.28
C ALA A 2 -13.20 -0.19 -35.12
N LEU A 3 -13.83 0.98 -35.00
CA LEU A 3 -13.38 2.19 -35.75
C LEU A 3 -13.83 3.50 -35.12
N VAL A 4 -13.76 3.65 -33.79
CA VAL A 4 -14.09 4.92 -33.10
C VAL A 4 -13.00 5.38 -32.08
N MET A 5 -11.87 4.73 -31.96
CA MET A 5 -10.82 5.08 -30.97
C MET A 5 -9.56 5.76 -31.55
N LEU A 6 -9.62 6.39 -32.71
CA LEU A 6 -8.44 7.00 -33.37
C LEU A 6 -8.52 8.51 -33.57
N ALA A 7 -9.46 9.21 -32.92
CA ALA A 7 -9.69 10.63 -33.21
C ALA A 7 -9.42 11.61 -32.03
N THR A 8 -8.77 11.20 -30.93
CA THR A 8 -8.59 12.08 -29.76
C THR A 8 -7.12 12.46 -29.45
N PHE A 9 -6.16 12.05 -30.25
CA PHE A 9 -4.72 12.33 -29.97
C PHE A 9 -4.08 13.47 -30.80
N ALA A 10 -4.87 14.21 -31.59
CA ALA A 10 -4.30 15.26 -32.45
C ALA A 10 -4.54 16.70 -31.96
N ALA A 11 -5.01 16.93 -30.74
CA ALA A 11 -5.44 18.27 -30.27
C ALA A 11 -4.49 18.98 -29.30
N HIS A 12 -3.31 18.46 -29.00
CA HIS A 12 -2.35 19.12 -28.09
C HIS A 12 -1.09 19.68 -28.75
N ALA A 13 -0.94 19.54 -30.05
CA ALA A 13 0.19 20.11 -30.79
C ALA A 13 -0.15 21.52 -31.30
N GLY A 14 -0.15 22.54 -30.42
CA GLY A 14 -0.30 23.90 -30.91
C GLY A 14 -0.78 24.98 -29.94
N GLN A 15 -1.06 24.69 -28.69
CA GLN A 15 -1.26 25.77 -27.71
C GLN A 15 0.10 26.16 -27.11
N ALA A 16 0.49 27.43 -27.33
CA ALA A 16 1.65 27.97 -26.64
C ALA A 16 1.45 27.82 -25.11
N GLU A 17 2.47 27.29 -24.45
CA GLU A 17 2.43 27.09 -22.99
C GLU A 17 2.40 28.47 -22.31
N ARG A 18 1.37 28.73 -21.48
CA ARG A 18 1.14 30.05 -20.87
C ARG A 18 1.82 30.15 -19.52
N VAL A 19 2.44 31.30 -19.27
CA VAL A 19 3.04 31.64 -17.97
C VAL A 19 2.54 33.02 -17.56
N VAL A 20 2.01 33.15 -16.34
CA VAL A 20 1.64 34.47 -15.77
C VAL A 20 2.85 35.09 -15.11
N LEU A 21 3.20 36.27 -15.51
CA LEU A 21 4.19 37.10 -14.85
C LEU A 21 3.48 38.15 -13.98
N ALA A 22 3.48 37.91 -12.67
CA ALA A 22 2.89 38.82 -11.69
C ALA A 22 3.91 39.91 -11.32
N VAL A 23 3.65 41.15 -11.72
CA VAL A 23 4.57 42.29 -11.51
C VAL A 23 3.96 43.29 -10.56
N THR A 24 4.79 43.79 -9.61
CA THR A 24 4.41 44.87 -8.71
C THR A 24 4.58 46.21 -9.43
N ASP A 25 5.61 46.34 -10.27
CA ASP A 25 5.88 47.50 -11.16
C ASP A 25 6.24 46.94 -12.54
N GLY A 26 5.32 47.12 -13.50
CA GLY A 26 5.50 46.65 -14.89
C GLY A 26 6.60 47.36 -15.67
N SER A 27 7.16 48.44 -15.12
CA SER A 27 8.26 49.20 -15.74
C SER A 27 9.65 48.73 -15.29
N SER A 28 9.76 47.76 -14.34
CA SER A 28 11.07 47.31 -13.87
C SER A 28 11.86 46.58 -14.97
N THR A 29 13.15 46.86 -15.06
CA THR A 29 14.07 46.21 -16.02
C THR A 29 14.08 44.70 -15.85
N THR A 30 14.01 44.22 -14.60
CA THR A 30 13.94 42.80 -14.26
C THR A 30 12.70 42.13 -14.85
N SER A 31 11.53 42.78 -14.76
CA SER A 31 10.27 42.25 -15.30
C SER A 31 10.30 42.15 -16.82
N GLN A 32 10.82 43.20 -17.48
CA GLN A 32 10.93 43.22 -18.95
C GLN A 32 11.92 42.17 -19.48
N ARG A 33 13.06 42.01 -18.81
CA ARG A 33 14.04 40.97 -19.16
C ARG A 33 13.47 39.57 -18.95
N LEU A 34 12.81 39.31 -17.83
CA LEU A 34 12.18 38.04 -17.53
C LEU A 34 11.09 37.71 -18.56
N GLU A 35 10.26 38.69 -18.94
CA GLU A 35 9.27 38.52 -19.99
C GLU A 35 9.92 38.17 -21.34
N ALA A 36 10.99 38.84 -21.72
CA ALA A 36 11.72 38.57 -22.96
C ALA A 36 12.33 37.15 -22.95
N GLU A 37 12.92 36.73 -21.84
CA GLU A 37 13.54 35.41 -21.71
C GLU A 37 12.50 34.29 -21.77
N LEU A 38 11.37 34.42 -21.05
CA LEU A 38 10.27 33.45 -21.10
C LEU A 38 9.68 33.34 -22.52
N ARG A 39 9.53 34.44 -23.24
CA ARG A 39 9.09 34.42 -24.64
C ARG A 39 10.11 33.78 -25.58
N SER A 40 11.41 34.00 -25.33
CA SER A 40 12.48 33.34 -26.12
C SER A 40 12.47 31.85 -26.01
N LEU A 41 11.96 31.30 -24.88
CA LEU A 41 11.77 29.87 -24.64
C LEU A 41 10.47 29.33 -25.24
N GLY A 42 9.64 30.18 -25.87
CA GLY A 42 8.40 29.77 -26.52
C GLY A 42 7.15 29.88 -25.66
N PHE A 43 7.25 30.45 -24.46
CA PHE A 43 6.07 30.69 -23.62
C PHE A 43 5.23 31.89 -24.10
N GLU A 44 3.91 31.74 -23.99
CA GLU A 44 2.99 32.88 -24.05
C GLU A 44 2.94 33.54 -22.67
N VAL A 45 3.53 34.73 -22.54
CA VAL A 45 3.64 35.46 -21.26
C VAL A 45 2.49 36.40 -21.07
N ILE A 46 1.70 36.20 -20.01
CA ILE A 46 0.62 37.10 -19.58
C ILE A 46 1.12 37.96 -18.42
N VAL A 47 1.32 39.26 -18.66
CA VAL A 47 1.75 40.15 -17.60
C VAL A 47 0.55 40.65 -16.81
N SER A 48 0.53 40.31 -15.49
CA SER A 48 -0.52 40.77 -14.57
C SER A 48 -0.03 41.85 -13.64
N PRO A 49 -0.56 43.09 -13.73
CA PRO A 49 -0.12 44.24 -12.92
C PRO A 49 -0.72 44.26 -11.50
N ARG A 50 -1.38 43.18 -11.06
CA ARG A 50 -2.13 43.13 -9.80
C ARG A 50 -1.39 42.49 -8.63
N ALA A 51 -0.10 42.20 -8.75
CA ALA A 51 0.63 41.59 -7.65
C ALA A 51 0.95 42.62 -6.57
N SER A 52 0.23 42.63 -5.45
CA SER A 52 0.63 43.35 -4.27
C SER A 52 1.79 42.66 -3.57
N ALA A 53 2.71 43.41 -2.95
CA ALA A 53 3.91 42.90 -2.28
C ALA A 53 3.63 41.92 -1.11
N GLY A 54 2.35 41.74 -0.71
CA GLY A 54 1.91 40.85 0.38
C GLY A 54 1.07 39.64 -0.05
N GLU A 55 0.92 39.40 -1.35
CA GLU A 55 0.09 38.30 -1.82
C GLU A 55 0.66 36.94 -1.45
N SER A 56 -0.23 36.06 -0.96
CA SER A 56 0.12 34.68 -0.53
C SER A 56 0.42 33.77 -1.74
N GLN A 57 1.11 32.68 -1.49
CA GLN A 57 1.30 31.59 -2.45
C GLN A 57 -0.02 31.19 -3.14
N ALA A 58 -1.10 31.05 -2.36
CA ALA A 58 -2.41 30.67 -2.88
C ALA A 58 -2.96 31.69 -3.90
N ALA A 59 -2.67 32.97 -3.73
CA ALA A 59 -3.07 34.00 -4.70
C ALA A 59 -2.31 33.86 -6.02
N LEU A 60 -1.02 33.53 -5.97
CA LEU A 60 -0.21 33.27 -7.16
C LEU A 60 -0.70 32.04 -7.92
N GLU A 61 -0.99 30.95 -7.22
CA GLU A 61 -1.60 29.74 -7.81
C GLU A 61 -2.97 30.03 -8.43
N GLN A 62 -3.77 30.86 -7.75
CA GLN A 62 -5.10 31.23 -8.26
C GLN A 62 -5.00 32.10 -9.53
N MET A 63 -4.01 32.99 -9.62
CA MET A 63 -3.74 33.74 -10.84
C MET A 63 -3.42 32.83 -12.02
N ALA A 64 -2.52 31.85 -11.82
CA ALA A 64 -2.19 30.89 -12.87
C ALA A 64 -3.43 30.10 -13.33
N ARG A 65 -4.28 29.68 -12.40
CA ARG A 65 -5.54 28.95 -12.74
C ARG A 65 -6.51 29.83 -13.52
N ASN A 66 -6.70 31.07 -13.13
CA ASN A 66 -7.64 32.00 -13.79
C ASN A 66 -7.26 32.24 -15.25
N GLU A 67 -5.97 32.30 -15.53
CA GLU A 67 -5.44 32.53 -16.89
C GLU A 67 -5.19 31.21 -17.65
N SER A 68 -5.55 30.06 -17.08
CA SER A 68 -5.24 28.76 -17.65
C SER A 68 -3.78 28.57 -18.01
N ALA A 69 -2.90 29.10 -17.17
CA ALA A 69 -1.45 29.08 -17.33
C ALA A 69 -0.84 27.87 -16.61
N LEU A 70 0.32 27.40 -17.09
CA LEU A 70 1.07 26.30 -16.49
C LEU A 70 1.73 26.71 -15.18
N ALA A 71 2.16 27.97 -15.10
CA ALA A 71 2.83 28.52 -13.95
C ALA A 71 2.54 30.01 -13.78
N ALA A 72 2.71 30.50 -12.55
CA ALA A 72 2.81 31.92 -12.26
C ALA A 72 4.16 32.26 -11.62
N VAL A 73 4.77 33.28 -12.06
CA VAL A 73 6.06 33.77 -11.59
C VAL A 73 5.88 35.19 -11.00
N ARG A 74 6.44 35.42 -9.83
CA ARG A 74 6.48 36.75 -9.21
C ARG A 74 7.89 37.05 -8.77
N VAL A 75 8.34 38.29 -9.12
CA VAL A 75 9.60 38.82 -8.64
C VAL A 75 9.27 40.07 -7.83
N VAL A 76 9.78 40.13 -6.60
CA VAL A 76 9.65 41.28 -5.71
C VAL A 76 11.06 41.83 -5.46
N ASP A 77 11.36 43.00 -6.01
CA ASP A 77 12.63 43.72 -5.76
C ASP A 77 12.56 44.46 -4.41
N LYS A 78 13.49 44.14 -3.50
CA LYS A 78 13.66 44.80 -2.19
C LYS A 78 14.91 45.67 -2.13
N GLY A 79 15.47 46.01 -3.28
CA GLY A 79 16.65 46.87 -3.43
C GLY A 79 17.98 46.12 -3.34
N THR A 80 18.27 45.47 -2.20
CA THR A 80 19.48 44.66 -2.00
C THR A 80 19.24 43.17 -2.18
N THR A 81 17.99 42.76 -2.22
CA THR A 81 17.57 41.37 -2.47
C THR A 81 16.37 41.35 -3.41
N ALA A 82 16.21 40.27 -4.16
CA ALA A 82 15.00 39.97 -4.91
C ALA A 82 14.40 38.65 -4.43
N GLU A 83 13.11 38.67 -4.19
CA GLU A 83 12.35 37.46 -3.89
C GLU A 83 11.71 36.93 -5.17
N LEU A 84 12.03 35.68 -5.49
CA LEU A 84 11.47 34.94 -6.61
C LEU A 84 10.47 33.90 -6.09
N TRP A 85 9.27 33.96 -6.60
CA TRP A 85 8.22 33.00 -6.34
C TRP A 85 7.76 32.38 -7.65
N ILE A 86 7.71 31.04 -7.71
CA ILE A 86 7.20 30.30 -8.87
C ILE A 86 6.15 29.32 -8.37
N ALA A 87 4.90 29.49 -8.76
CA ALA A 87 3.84 28.52 -8.55
C ALA A 87 3.67 27.71 -9.84
N ASP A 88 4.11 26.46 -9.82
CA ASP A 88 4.02 25.53 -10.93
C ASP A 88 2.78 24.65 -10.75
N LEU A 89 1.77 24.83 -11.58
CA LEU A 89 0.53 24.07 -11.53
C LEU A 89 0.66 22.67 -12.15
N VAL A 90 1.69 22.45 -12.96
CA VAL A 90 1.88 21.17 -13.65
C VAL A 90 2.43 20.12 -12.68
N THR A 91 3.42 20.48 -11.88
CA THR A 91 3.98 19.61 -10.85
C THR A 91 3.35 19.81 -9.47
N ASN A 92 2.47 20.82 -9.32
CA ASN A 92 1.86 21.26 -8.06
C ASN A 92 2.91 21.60 -6.99
N LYS A 93 3.98 22.28 -7.43
CA LYS A 93 5.09 22.73 -6.57
C LYS A 93 5.16 24.23 -6.57
N THR A 94 5.53 24.81 -5.41
CA THR A 94 5.87 26.22 -5.31
C THR A 94 7.31 26.34 -4.87
N PHE A 95 8.06 27.15 -5.61
CA PHE A 95 9.45 27.46 -5.33
C PHE A 95 9.55 28.88 -4.80
N PHE A 96 10.33 29.05 -3.75
CA PHE A 96 10.72 30.34 -3.22
C PHE A 96 12.24 30.43 -3.19
N ARG A 97 12.78 31.55 -3.69
CA ARG A 97 14.21 31.83 -3.64
C ARG A 97 14.45 33.29 -3.38
N GLU A 98 15.31 33.58 -2.43
CA GLU A 98 15.84 34.94 -2.22
C GLU A 98 17.21 35.05 -2.90
N ILE A 99 17.40 36.10 -3.67
CA ILE A 99 18.62 36.41 -4.45
C ILE A 99 19.19 37.71 -3.94
N VAL A 100 20.44 37.69 -3.49
CA VAL A 100 21.15 38.90 -3.04
C VAL A 100 21.66 39.67 -4.28
N ILE A 101 21.29 40.94 -4.38
CA ILE A 101 21.70 41.83 -5.48
C ILE A 101 22.84 42.71 -4.96
N ALA A 102 24.06 42.45 -5.41
CA ALA A 102 25.17 43.37 -5.12
C ALA A 102 25.01 44.66 -5.95
N ALA A 103 25.14 45.80 -5.32
CA ALA A 103 24.86 47.09 -5.96
C ALA A 103 25.72 47.36 -7.23
N GLU A 104 26.91 46.77 -7.32
CA GLU A 104 27.85 46.97 -8.45
C GLU A 104 27.52 46.07 -9.66
N THR A 105 26.57 45.14 -9.54
CA THR A 105 26.27 44.10 -10.56
C THR A 105 24.78 43.99 -10.85
N ARG A 106 24.00 45.07 -10.72
CA ARG A 106 22.53 45.01 -10.85
C ARG A 106 22.07 44.46 -12.20
N ASP A 107 22.69 44.86 -13.29
CA ASP A 107 22.39 44.37 -14.64
C ASP A 107 22.67 42.85 -14.78
N SER A 108 23.77 42.37 -14.19
CA SER A 108 24.11 40.95 -14.19
C SER A 108 23.21 40.13 -13.25
N ALA A 109 22.65 40.73 -12.19
CA ALA A 109 21.70 40.09 -11.29
C ALA A 109 20.34 39.89 -11.97
N ASP A 110 19.87 40.86 -12.74
CA ASP A 110 18.63 40.77 -13.52
C ASP A 110 18.70 39.66 -14.56
N ASP A 111 19.83 39.50 -15.25
CA ASP A 111 20.08 38.38 -16.19
C ASP A 111 20.10 37.06 -15.46
N SER A 112 20.76 36.98 -14.29
CA SER A 112 20.82 35.75 -13.49
C SER A 112 19.46 35.30 -12.97
N ILE A 113 18.58 36.25 -12.59
CA ILE A 113 17.21 36.01 -12.17
C ILE A 113 16.40 35.44 -13.34
N ALA A 114 16.47 36.12 -14.51
CA ALA A 114 15.71 35.71 -15.69
C ALA A 114 16.11 34.32 -16.17
N VAL A 115 17.41 34.02 -16.27
CA VAL A 115 17.92 32.70 -16.64
C VAL A 115 17.53 31.65 -15.60
N GLY A 116 17.67 31.95 -14.30
CA GLY A 116 17.33 31.01 -13.23
C GLY A 116 15.83 30.61 -13.21
N VAL A 117 14.92 31.54 -13.48
CA VAL A 117 13.49 31.28 -13.65
C VAL A 117 13.23 30.37 -14.86
N ALA A 118 13.84 30.74 -15.99
CA ALA A 118 13.72 30.01 -17.23
C ALA A 118 14.18 28.55 -17.10
N GLU A 119 15.33 28.33 -16.46
CA GLU A 119 15.87 26.99 -16.20
C GLU A 119 14.97 26.18 -15.26
N LEU A 120 14.42 26.77 -14.18
CA LEU A 120 13.52 26.09 -13.25
C LEU A 120 12.22 25.68 -13.94
N LEU A 121 11.62 26.53 -14.75
CA LEU A 121 10.42 26.20 -15.52
C LEU A 121 10.70 25.11 -16.55
N ARG A 122 11.81 25.20 -17.26
CA ARG A 122 12.22 24.16 -18.23
C ARG A 122 12.45 22.82 -17.55
N ALA A 123 13.11 22.79 -16.39
CA ALA A 123 13.33 21.57 -15.63
C ALA A 123 12.01 20.94 -15.16
N SER A 124 11.04 21.76 -14.74
CA SER A 124 9.72 21.30 -14.36
C SER A 124 8.95 20.67 -15.52
N LEU A 125 8.97 21.30 -16.69
CA LEU A 125 8.34 20.74 -17.90
C LEU A 125 9.01 19.44 -18.34
N GLN A 126 10.33 19.34 -18.29
CA GLN A 126 11.04 18.10 -18.57
C GLN A 126 10.69 16.98 -17.59
N GLU A 127 10.45 17.29 -16.31
CA GLU A 127 9.99 16.29 -15.32
C GLU A 127 8.61 15.71 -15.72
N VAL A 128 7.73 16.55 -16.26
CA VAL A 128 6.40 16.12 -16.74
C VAL A 128 6.51 15.26 -17.98
N ASP A 129 7.33 15.66 -18.96
CA ASP A 129 7.57 14.88 -20.17
C ASP A 129 8.16 13.50 -19.84
N ILE A 130 9.11 13.44 -18.91
CA ILE A 130 9.67 12.18 -18.44
C ILE A 130 8.62 11.32 -17.74
N ARG A 131 7.75 11.91 -16.93
CA ARG A 131 6.65 11.19 -16.26
C ARG A 131 5.62 10.69 -17.26
N SER A 132 5.23 11.52 -18.21
CA SER A 132 4.29 11.18 -19.27
C SER A 132 4.85 10.08 -20.17
N ALA A 133 6.10 10.21 -20.62
CA ALA A 133 6.79 9.19 -21.41
C ALA A 133 6.99 7.86 -20.62
N ARG A 134 7.11 7.94 -19.29
CA ARG A 134 7.19 6.74 -18.44
C ARG A 134 5.83 6.09 -18.23
N ALA A 135 4.76 6.89 -18.17
CA ALA A 135 3.38 6.40 -18.08
C ALA A 135 2.89 5.79 -19.41
N GLU A 136 3.33 6.37 -20.54
CA GLU A 136 3.00 5.90 -21.89
C GLU A 136 3.83 4.69 -22.35
N ARG A 137 4.97 4.41 -21.72
CA ARG A 137 5.67 3.15 -22.02
C ARG A 137 4.75 2.01 -21.63
N PRO A 138 4.29 1.19 -22.60
CA PRO A 138 3.55 -0.02 -22.28
C PRO A 138 4.44 -0.79 -21.31
N GLN A 139 4.02 -0.85 -20.05
CA GLN A 139 4.72 -1.75 -19.13
C GLN A 139 4.67 -3.13 -19.81
N PRO A 140 5.84 -3.77 -20.05
CA PRO A 140 5.83 -5.09 -20.64
C PRO A 140 4.84 -5.90 -19.82
N PRO A 141 3.94 -6.66 -20.47
CA PRO A 141 2.91 -7.41 -19.76
C PRO A 141 3.64 -8.20 -18.68
N VAL A 142 3.29 -7.92 -17.41
CA VAL A 142 3.88 -8.65 -16.29
C VAL A 142 3.46 -10.08 -16.49
N VAL A 143 4.32 -10.88 -17.08
CA VAL A 143 4.11 -12.31 -17.28
C VAL A 143 4.12 -12.92 -15.89
N ARG A 144 2.96 -13.00 -15.27
CA ARG A 144 2.81 -13.73 -14.02
C ARG A 144 3.23 -15.16 -14.27
N ARG A 145 4.23 -15.61 -13.57
CA ARG A 145 4.68 -17.00 -13.62
C ARG A 145 4.01 -17.78 -12.51
N SER A 146 3.88 -19.07 -12.71
CA SER A 146 3.51 -19.98 -11.63
C SER A 146 4.55 -19.90 -10.53
N THR A 147 4.10 -19.83 -9.28
CA THR A 147 4.97 -19.62 -8.12
C THR A 147 4.71 -20.71 -7.09
N PHE A 148 5.77 -21.27 -6.52
CA PHE A 148 5.69 -22.09 -5.31
C PHE A 148 6.01 -21.21 -4.11
N TRP A 149 5.39 -21.50 -2.99
CA TRP A 149 5.60 -20.79 -1.75
C TRP A 149 5.53 -21.70 -0.55
N VAL A 150 6.19 -21.27 0.52
CA VAL A 150 6.18 -21.92 1.85
C VAL A 150 5.97 -20.81 2.87
N ALA A 151 5.15 -21.05 3.88
CA ALA A 151 4.95 -20.12 4.99
C ALA A 151 5.03 -20.82 6.33
N VAL A 152 5.43 -20.08 7.36
CA VAL A 152 5.46 -20.50 8.75
C VAL A 152 5.09 -19.33 9.64
N GLY A 153 4.41 -19.58 10.75
CA GLY A 153 3.95 -18.51 11.61
C GLY A 153 3.55 -18.92 13.01
N ALA A 154 2.80 -18.01 13.64
CA ALA A 154 2.15 -18.22 14.93
C ALA A 154 0.68 -17.86 14.82
N ARG A 155 -0.18 -18.66 15.42
CA ARG A 155 -1.63 -18.54 15.33
C ARG A 155 -2.29 -18.80 16.67
N ALA A 156 -3.29 -17.99 16.98
CA ALA A 156 -4.21 -18.20 18.08
C ALA A 156 -5.51 -18.84 17.54
N ASP A 157 -5.92 -19.92 18.15
CA ASP A 157 -7.13 -20.66 17.81
C ASP A 157 -8.18 -20.44 18.92
N PHE A 158 -9.35 -19.90 18.54
CA PHE A 158 -10.45 -19.58 19.44
C PHE A 158 -11.61 -20.52 19.20
N SER A 159 -11.91 -21.40 20.16
CA SER A 159 -13.14 -22.17 20.11
C SER A 159 -14.28 -21.35 20.76
N LEU A 160 -15.39 -21.18 20.03
CA LEU A 160 -16.50 -20.32 20.51
C LEU A 160 -17.31 -20.92 21.68
N ARG A 161 -16.91 -22.08 22.20
CA ARG A 161 -17.59 -22.76 23.32
C ARG A 161 -16.61 -23.14 24.43
N GLN A 162 -16.48 -22.26 25.41
CA GLN A 162 -15.89 -22.51 26.76
C GLN A 162 -14.43 -22.98 26.81
N LEU A 163 -13.74 -23.16 25.68
CA LEU A 163 -12.30 -23.42 25.68
C LEU A 163 -11.53 -22.11 25.68
N GLN A 164 -10.49 -22.03 26.50
CA GLN A 164 -9.54 -20.91 26.40
C GLN A 164 -8.83 -20.96 25.04
N PRO A 165 -8.33 -19.81 24.55
CA PRO A 165 -7.54 -19.79 23.32
C PRO A 165 -6.33 -20.72 23.42
N SER A 166 -6.00 -21.41 22.32
CA SER A 166 -4.74 -22.13 22.17
C SER A 166 -3.82 -21.40 21.22
N ILE A 167 -2.49 -21.60 21.36
CA ILE A 167 -1.50 -21.09 20.42
C ILE A 167 -0.95 -22.27 19.64
N SER A 168 -0.90 -22.11 18.32
CA SER A 168 -0.34 -23.11 17.40
C SER A 168 0.73 -22.48 16.50
N THR A 169 1.63 -23.33 16.00
CA THR A 169 2.57 -22.99 14.95
C THR A 169 2.05 -23.57 13.65
N PRO A 170 1.47 -22.75 12.76
CA PRO A 170 1.10 -23.18 11.42
C PRO A 170 2.33 -23.25 10.51
N GLY A 171 2.27 -24.17 9.54
CA GLY A 171 3.15 -24.20 8.39
C GLY A 171 2.30 -24.52 7.17
N SER A 172 2.58 -23.87 6.06
CA SER A 172 1.85 -24.13 4.83
C SER A 172 2.78 -24.08 3.62
N LEU A 173 2.40 -24.78 2.59
CA LEU A 173 3.08 -24.78 1.29
C LEU A 173 2.03 -24.81 0.19
N GLY A 174 2.36 -24.21 -0.93
CA GLY A 174 1.40 -24.18 -2.03
C GLY A 174 2.03 -23.80 -3.37
N TRP A 175 1.19 -23.93 -4.36
CA TRP A 175 1.47 -23.55 -5.72
C TRP A 175 0.37 -22.60 -6.20
N GLN A 176 0.76 -21.62 -7.00
CA GLN A 176 -0.12 -20.63 -7.60
C GLN A 176 0.17 -20.52 -9.08
N SER A 177 -0.87 -20.54 -9.89
CA SER A 177 -0.81 -20.30 -11.34
C SER A 177 -0.69 -18.80 -11.66
N ALA A 178 -0.36 -18.50 -12.90
CA ALA A 178 -0.33 -17.12 -13.41
C ALA A 178 -1.68 -16.39 -13.32
N SER A 179 -2.80 -17.12 -13.29
CA SER A 179 -4.16 -16.55 -13.15
C SER A 179 -4.53 -16.20 -11.71
N GLY A 180 -3.72 -16.56 -10.72
CA GLY A 180 -4.00 -16.36 -9.30
C GLY A 180 -4.67 -17.56 -8.62
N PHE A 181 -5.17 -18.53 -9.37
CA PHE A 181 -5.67 -19.78 -8.79
C PHE A 181 -4.52 -20.70 -8.37
N GLY A 182 -4.68 -21.38 -7.26
CA GLY A 182 -3.66 -22.25 -6.71
C GLY A 182 -4.22 -23.34 -5.83
N PHE A 183 -3.31 -24.04 -5.18
CA PHE A 183 -3.58 -25.06 -4.20
C PHE A 183 -2.64 -24.92 -3.02
N GLU A 184 -3.15 -25.19 -1.83
CA GLU A 184 -2.42 -25.10 -0.57
C GLU A 184 -2.56 -26.40 0.21
N ALA A 185 -1.46 -26.82 0.86
CA ALA A 185 -1.47 -27.77 1.95
C ALA A 185 -0.98 -27.06 3.21
N LEU A 186 -1.66 -27.27 4.31
CA LEU A 186 -1.34 -26.65 5.60
C LEU A 186 -1.23 -27.68 6.71
N GLY A 187 -0.41 -27.38 7.71
CA GLY A 187 -0.30 -28.11 8.94
C GLY A 187 -0.20 -27.15 10.11
N ALA A 188 -0.68 -27.57 11.29
CA ALA A 188 -0.49 -26.80 12.51
C ALA A 188 -0.36 -27.74 13.71
N VAL A 189 0.49 -27.34 14.66
CA VAL A 189 0.69 -28.06 15.92
C VAL A 189 0.46 -27.08 17.06
N THR A 190 -0.37 -27.49 18.02
CA THR A 190 -0.58 -26.71 19.24
C THR A 190 0.69 -26.70 20.11
N VAL A 191 1.18 -25.49 20.40
CA VAL A 191 2.33 -25.24 21.28
C VAL A 191 1.85 -24.91 22.70
N VAL A 192 0.79 -24.06 22.80
CA VAL A 192 0.14 -23.77 24.07
C VAL A 192 -1.27 -24.35 24.01
N PRO A 193 -1.57 -25.40 24.77
CA PRO A 193 -2.88 -26.05 24.74
C PRO A 193 -3.97 -25.16 25.33
N ALA A 194 -5.19 -25.32 24.81
CA ALA A 194 -6.36 -24.74 25.45
C ALA A 194 -6.65 -25.43 26.79
N THR A 195 -7.13 -24.69 27.74
CA THR A 195 -7.48 -25.21 29.06
C THR A 195 -8.95 -25.02 29.36
N VAL A 196 -9.50 -25.97 30.11
CA VAL A 196 -10.82 -25.87 30.75
C VAL A 196 -10.65 -26.16 32.22
N GLU A 197 -11.03 -25.22 33.08
CA GLU A 197 -10.99 -25.37 34.53
C GLU A 197 -12.36 -25.59 35.10
N GLN A 198 -12.47 -26.52 36.03
CA GLN A 198 -13.69 -26.84 36.78
C GLN A 198 -13.33 -27.07 38.25
N SER A 199 -14.32 -27.02 39.13
CA SER A 199 -14.12 -27.29 40.56
C SER A 199 -13.52 -28.67 40.89
N LEU A 200 -13.64 -29.63 39.95
CA LEU A 200 -13.16 -31.02 40.12
C LEU A 200 -11.82 -31.28 39.42
N GLY A 201 -11.23 -30.32 38.75
CA GLY A 201 -9.93 -30.45 38.07
C GLY A 201 -9.81 -29.58 36.81
N ARG A 202 -8.70 -29.80 36.10
CA ARG A 202 -8.36 -29.10 34.86
C ARG A 202 -8.23 -30.12 33.72
N ALA A 203 -8.63 -29.72 32.51
CA ALA A 203 -8.35 -30.47 31.31
C ALA A 203 -7.61 -29.60 30.27
N THR A 204 -6.61 -30.15 29.64
CA THR A 204 -5.90 -29.50 28.52
C THR A 204 -6.30 -30.15 27.19
N VAL A 205 -6.43 -29.32 26.16
CA VAL A 205 -6.79 -29.74 24.80
C VAL A 205 -5.71 -29.26 23.84
N SER A 206 -5.04 -30.19 23.19
CA SER A 206 -4.05 -29.92 22.14
C SER A 206 -4.51 -30.54 20.82
N SER A 207 -4.06 -29.99 19.70
CA SER A 207 -4.40 -30.51 18.38
C SER A 207 -3.19 -30.49 17.43
N THR A 208 -3.16 -31.49 16.55
CA THR A 208 -2.31 -31.47 15.36
C THR A 208 -3.23 -31.53 14.16
N LEU A 209 -3.14 -30.52 13.30
CA LEU A 209 -4.03 -30.31 12.17
C LEU A 209 -3.26 -30.44 10.86
N ILE A 210 -3.85 -31.08 9.87
CA ILE A 210 -3.44 -31.06 8.47
C ILE A 210 -4.65 -30.67 7.63
N GLY A 211 -4.42 -29.94 6.55
CA GLY A 211 -5.50 -29.52 5.64
C GLY A 211 -4.99 -29.25 4.25
N ALA A 212 -5.91 -29.22 3.30
CA ALA A 212 -5.59 -28.89 1.92
C ALA A 212 -6.82 -28.33 1.18
N GLY A 213 -6.58 -27.48 0.20
CA GLY A 213 -7.65 -26.93 -0.62
C GLY A 213 -7.20 -25.93 -1.68
N PRO A 214 -8.12 -25.54 -2.56
CA PRO A 214 -7.91 -24.49 -3.54
C PRO A 214 -7.78 -23.12 -2.88
N THR A 215 -6.96 -22.28 -3.52
CA THR A 215 -6.73 -20.89 -3.11
C THR A 215 -6.84 -19.95 -4.31
N PHE A 216 -7.14 -18.70 -4.02
CA PHE A 216 -7.10 -17.61 -4.97
C PHE A 216 -6.28 -16.45 -4.37
N ASP A 217 -5.25 -16.02 -5.09
CA ASP A 217 -4.38 -14.91 -4.69
C ASP A 217 -4.59 -13.74 -5.65
N TRP A 218 -4.93 -12.61 -5.10
CA TRP A 218 -5.12 -11.35 -5.82
C TRP A 218 -4.05 -10.35 -5.39
N GLN A 219 -3.35 -9.80 -6.38
CA GLN A 219 -2.38 -8.73 -6.16
C GLN A 219 -2.52 -7.70 -7.28
N PRO A 220 -2.88 -6.45 -6.95
CA PRO A 220 -2.88 -5.36 -7.92
C PRO A 220 -1.48 -5.14 -8.51
N GLN A 221 -1.43 -4.73 -9.77
CA GLN A 221 -0.16 -4.41 -10.43
C GLN A 221 0.56 -3.27 -9.70
N GLY A 222 1.84 -3.44 -9.45
CA GLY A 222 2.67 -2.46 -8.76
C GLY A 222 2.40 -2.32 -7.26
N SER A 223 1.44 -3.08 -6.69
CA SER A 223 1.12 -3.04 -5.27
C SER A 223 2.03 -3.96 -4.46
N LEU A 224 2.48 -3.47 -3.30
CA LEU A 224 3.11 -4.30 -2.27
C LEU A 224 2.09 -5.15 -1.52
N ALA A 225 0.81 -4.77 -1.54
CA ALA A 225 -0.26 -5.51 -0.87
C ALA A 225 -0.79 -6.63 -1.77
N SER A 226 -1.10 -7.77 -1.17
CA SER A 226 -1.79 -8.89 -1.81
C SER A 226 -2.83 -9.47 -0.85
N PHE A 227 -3.76 -10.24 -1.39
CA PHE A 227 -4.82 -10.90 -0.64
C PHE A 227 -4.97 -12.32 -1.15
N ARG A 228 -4.93 -13.30 -0.23
CA ARG A 228 -5.23 -14.70 -0.53
C ARG A 228 -6.50 -15.10 0.18
N ALA A 229 -7.35 -15.84 -0.51
CA ALA A 229 -8.48 -16.53 0.08
C ALA A 229 -8.39 -18.02 -0.28
N GLY A 230 -8.81 -18.88 0.65
CA GLY A 230 -8.80 -20.32 0.43
C GLY A 230 -9.95 -21.01 1.16
N VAL A 231 -10.34 -22.14 0.62
CA VAL A 231 -11.29 -23.07 1.23
C VAL A 231 -10.73 -24.47 1.12
N GLY A 232 -11.04 -25.34 2.07
CA GLY A 232 -10.52 -26.70 2.00
C GLY A 232 -11.12 -27.62 3.05
N MET A 233 -10.51 -28.79 3.14
CA MET A 233 -10.84 -29.79 4.16
C MET A 233 -9.65 -29.99 5.08
N PHE A 234 -9.93 -30.19 6.35
CA PHE A 234 -8.92 -30.51 7.35
C PHE A 234 -9.23 -31.86 8.04
N ALA A 235 -8.16 -32.47 8.53
CA ALA A 235 -8.19 -33.51 9.54
C ALA A 235 -7.33 -33.09 10.72
N SER A 236 -7.79 -33.30 11.93
CA SER A 236 -7.07 -32.94 13.14
C SER A 236 -7.11 -34.08 14.16
N ARG A 237 -5.96 -34.42 14.72
CA ARG A 237 -5.87 -35.26 15.90
C ARG A 237 -5.96 -34.37 17.13
N VAL A 238 -7.06 -34.47 17.85
CA VAL A 238 -7.31 -33.73 19.09
C VAL A 238 -7.02 -34.65 20.28
N LYS A 239 -6.15 -34.21 21.17
CA LYS A 239 -5.79 -34.89 22.42
C LYS A 239 -6.35 -34.08 23.59
N VAL A 240 -7.14 -34.76 24.42
CA VAL A 240 -7.65 -34.22 25.69
C VAL A 240 -6.94 -34.92 26.82
N GLN A 241 -6.41 -34.21 27.79
CA GLN A 241 -5.69 -34.75 28.92
C GLN A 241 -6.20 -34.07 30.22
N GLY A 242 -6.69 -34.89 31.14
CA GLY A 242 -7.03 -34.47 32.48
C GLY A 242 -5.77 -34.16 33.29
N GLN A 243 -5.85 -33.11 34.13
CA GLN A 243 -4.80 -32.68 35.04
C GLN A 243 -5.42 -32.21 36.36
N ASP A 244 -4.65 -32.27 37.44
CA ASP A 244 -5.02 -31.73 38.77
C ASP A 244 -6.44 -32.16 39.22
N VAL A 245 -6.74 -33.44 39.05
CA VAL A 245 -8.05 -33.99 39.41
C VAL A 245 -8.12 -34.25 40.93
N VAL A 246 -9.29 -33.97 41.50
CA VAL A 246 -9.57 -34.20 42.93
C VAL A 246 -9.90 -35.69 43.11
N GLU A 247 -9.25 -36.35 44.08
CA GLU A 247 -9.61 -37.73 44.41
C GLU A 247 -11.12 -37.89 44.71
N PRO A 248 -11.75 -38.99 44.27
CA PRO A 248 -11.21 -40.25 43.69
C PRO A 248 -11.17 -40.28 42.14
N ILE A 249 -11.09 -39.13 41.46
CA ILE A 249 -11.11 -39.06 40.00
C ILE A 249 -9.73 -39.39 39.46
N ILE A 250 -9.66 -40.30 38.49
CA ILE A 250 -8.40 -40.64 37.82
C ILE A 250 -8.26 -39.76 36.55
N ALA A 251 -7.10 -39.10 36.41
CA ALA A 251 -6.77 -38.38 35.19
C ALA A 251 -6.58 -39.33 34.03
N ASP A 252 -7.32 -39.14 32.95
CA ASP A 252 -7.21 -39.95 31.73
C ASP A 252 -6.85 -39.08 30.54
N SER A 253 -6.26 -39.67 29.52
CA SER A 253 -5.94 -39.00 28.27
C SER A 253 -6.58 -39.74 27.11
N ASN A 254 -7.33 -38.98 26.29
CA ASN A 254 -7.98 -39.52 25.11
C ASN A 254 -7.58 -38.73 23.87
N SER A 255 -7.48 -39.41 22.72
CA SER A 255 -7.24 -38.76 21.44
C SER A 255 -8.24 -39.24 20.40
N MET A 256 -8.73 -38.30 19.61
CA MET A 256 -9.69 -38.60 18.55
C MET A 256 -9.40 -37.74 17.32
N TRP A 257 -9.86 -38.22 16.18
CA TRP A 257 -9.79 -37.51 14.93
C TRP A 257 -11.04 -36.63 14.74
N ALA A 258 -10.80 -35.39 14.31
CA ALA A 258 -11.82 -34.47 13.84
C ALA A 258 -11.53 -34.10 12.40
N PHE A 259 -12.57 -33.92 11.61
CA PHE A 259 -12.45 -33.49 10.21
C PHE A 259 -13.60 -32.57 9.83
N GLY A 260 -13.38 -31.76 8.81
CA GLY A 260 -14.39 -30.81 8.33
C GLY A 260 -13.84 -29.78 7.37
N PRO A 261 -14.69 -28.85 6.93
CA PRO A 261 -14.28 -27.74 6.10
C PRO A 261 -13.55 -26.65 6.90
N TYR A 262 -12.66 -25.95 6.21
CA TYR A 262 -12.08 -24.69 6.68
C TYR A 262 -12.13 -23.64 5.57
N LEU A 263 -12.07 -22.40 5.98
CA LEU A 263 -11.87 -21.25 5.09
C LEU A 263 -10.86 -20.29 5.73
N HIS A 264 -10.12 -19.58 4.89
CA HIS A 264 -9.20 -18.55 5.36
C HIS A 264 -9.10 -17.38 4.38
N ALA A 265 -8.67 -16.24 4.93
CA ALA A 265 -8.38 -15.02 4.21
C ALA A 265 -7.09 -14.43 4.75
N SER A 266 -6.16 -14.06 3.88
CA SER A 266 -4.83 -13.65 4.29
C SER A 266 -4.38 -12.42 3.51
N PRO A 267 -4.66 -11.20 4.01
CA PRO A 267 -4.00 -10.00 3.53
C PRO A 267 -2.50 -10.08 3.82
N ALA A 268 -1.67 -9.61 2.90
CA ALA A 268 -0.22 -9.65 3.02
C ALA A 268 0.46 -8.41 2.45
N ILE A 269 1.65 -8.13 2.96
CA ILE A 269 2.54 -7.09 2.48
C ILE A 269 3.86 -7.73 2.03
N SER A 270 4.28 -7.43 0.81
CA SER A 270 5.57 -7.86 0.25
C SER A 270 6.68 -6.99 0.81
N MET A 271 7.60 -7.59 1.55
CA MET A 271 8.80 -6.93 2.08
C MET A 271 9.91 -6.92 1.03
N THR A 272 10.01 -8.01 0.25
CA THR A 272 10.93 -8.16 -0.89
C THR A 272 10.22 -8.90 -2.03
N SER A 273 10.94 -9.18 -3.12
CA SER A 273 10.40 -9.98 -4.23
C SER A 273 10.07 -11.42 -3.86
N PHE A 274 10.67 -11.96 -2.80
CA PHE A 274 10.52 -13.35 -2.36
C PHE A 274 9.95 -13.51 -0.95
N LEU A 275 9.85 -12.42 -0.16
CA LEU A 275 9.41 -12.44 1.24
C LEU A 275 8.14 -11.62 1.44
N LYS A 276 7.12 -12.20 2.07
CA LYS A 276 5.88 -11.53 2.47
C LYS A 276 5.55 -11.78 3.92
N VAL A 277 4.90 -10.83 4.56
CA VAL A 277 4.25 -11.00 5.86
C VAL A 277 2.75 -11.02 5.65
N ARG A 278 2.08 -12.03 6.20
CA ARG A 278 0.64 -12.28 6.09
C ARG A 278 -0.04 -12.21 7.45
N LEU A 279 -1.20 -11.60 7.49
CA LEU A 279 -2.15 -11.76 8.58
C LEU A 279 -3.12 -12.88 8.18
N GLU A 280 -3.12 -14.00 8.88
CA GLU A 280 -4.06 -15.10 8.63
C GLU A 280 -5.33 -14.92 9.47
N LEU A 281 -6.47 -14.97 8.81
CA LEU A 281 -7.79 -14.99 9.41
C LEU A 281 -8.52 -16.21 8.88
N GLY A 282 -9.05 -17.05 9.76
CA GLY A 282 -9.70 -18.26 9.31
C GLY A 282 -10.77 -18.78 10.25
N ALA A 283 -11.53 -19.71 9.73
CA ALA A 283 -12.52 -20.46 10.50
C ALA A 283 -12.52 -21.92 10.06
N LEU A 284 -12.76 -22.81 11.01
CA LEU A 284 -12.96 -24.23 10.75
C LEU A 284 -14.20 -24.74 11.49
N VAL A 285 -14.82 -25.77 10.92
CA VAL A 285 -15.98 -26.44 11.51
C VAL A 285 -15.75 -27.95 11.51
N ALA A 286 -15.58 -28.52 12.68
CA ALA A 286 -15.47 -29.99 12.81
C ALA A 286 -16.84 -30.64 12.68
N LEU A 287 -17.03 -31.53 11.70
CA LEU A 287 -18.28 -32.26 11.47
C LEU A 287 -18.55 -33.27 12.58
N ASN A 288 -17.49 -33.95 13.03
CA ASN A 288 -17.52 -34.93 14.12
C ASN A 288 -16.84 -34.36 15.38
N ALA A 289 -17.22 -33.17 15.79
CA ALA A 289 -16.55 -32.38 16.83
C ALA A 289 -16.33 -33.17 18.13
N PRO A 290 -15.08 -33.27 18.60
CA PRO A 290 -14.73 -33.88 19.87
C PRO A 290 -15.42 -33.20 21.05
N ARG A 291 -16.02 -34.00 21.93
CA ARG A 291 -16.63 -33.50 23.16
C ARG A 291 -15.67 -33.70 24.32
N VAL A 292 -15.43 -32.65 25.05
CA VAL A 292 -14.66 -32.70 26.32
C VAL A 292 -15.67 -33.05 27.42
N LEU A 293 -15.54 -34.24 27.99
CA LEU A 293 -16.37 -34.72 29.10
C LEU A 293 -15.52 -34.77 30.38
N PHE A 294 -16.07 -34.35 31.48
CA PHE A 294 -15.48 -34.47 32.80
C PHE A 294 -16.48 -35.15 33.72
N VAL A 295 -16.13 -36.33 34.26
CA VAL A 295 -17.04 -37.15 35.12
C VAL A 295 -18.43 -37.27 34.47
N ASN A 296 -18.48 -37.69 33.21
CA ASN A 296 -19.68 -37.79 32.37
C ASN A 296 -20.50 -36.50 32.18
N ARG A 297 -20.00 -35.34 32.60
CA ARG A 297 -20.62 -34.06 32.31
C ARG A 297 -19.97 -33.42 31.09
N TYR A 298 -20.80 -32.94 30.18
CA TYR A 298 -20.36 -32.19 29.02
C TYR A 298 -19.81 -30.85 29.45
N LEU A 299 -18.57 -30.51 29.03
CA LEU A 299 -17.93 -29.26 29.34
C LEU A 299 -17.80 -28.38 28.09
N ALA A 300 -17.21 -28.93 27.03
CA ALA A 300 -16.88 -28.15 25.85
C ALA A 300 -16.87 -29.03 24.59
N THR A 301 -16.93 -28.38 23.44
CA THR A 301 -16.74 -29.01 22.14
C THR A 301 -15.62 -28.30 21.41
N TRP A 302 -14.64 -29.02 20.90
CA TRP A 302 -13.57 -28.49 20.08
C TRP A 302 -14.07 -28.35 18.62
N GLY A 303 -13.76 -27.21 17.95
CA GLY A 303 -13.97 -27.07 16.50
C GLY A 303 -15.42 -26.85 16.04
N ARG A 304 -16.32 -26.28 16.87
CA ARG A 304 -17.73 -26.01 16.49
C ARG A 304 -18.22 -24.61 16.84
N PRO A 305 -17.95 -23.57 16.01
CA PRO A 305 -16.78 -23.40 15.12
C PRO A 305 -15.54 -22.97 15.91
N SER A 306 -14.39 -23.01 15.27
CA SER A 306 -13.18 -22.35 15.76
C SER A 306 -12.78 -21.25 14.81
N LEU A 307 -12.35 -20.10 15.37
CA LEU A 307 -11.76 -19.00 14.64
C LEU A 307 -10.23 -19.05 14.80
N MET A 308 -9.53 -18.63 13.78
CA MET A 308 -8.07 -18.62 13.71
C MET A 308 -7.60 -17.23 13.35
N VAL A 309 -6.64 -16.70 14.12
CA VAL A 309 -5.98 -15.43 13.83
C VAL A 309 -4.48 -15.63 14.00
N GLY A 310 -3.69 -15.29 12.98
CA GLY A 310 -2.25 -15.54 12.99
C GLY A 310 -1.46 -14.54 12.16
N ILE A 311 -0.15 -14.68 12.27
CA ILE A 311 0.82 -13.95 11.45
C ILE A 311 1.79 -14.98 10.89
N ASP A 312 1.98 -14.96 9.57
CA ASP A 312 2.87 -15.84 8.84
C ASP A 312 3.92 -15.06 8.06
N VAL A 313 5.08 -15.67 7.93
CA VAL A 313 6.13 -15.24 7.01
C VAL A 313 6.15 -16.23 5.85
N GLU A 314 5.88 -15.72 4.65
CA GLU A 314 5.87 -16.49 3.42
C GLU A 314 7.13 -16.22 2.61
N MET A 315 7.75 -17.28 2.13
CA MET A 315 8.81 -17.25 1.12
C MET A 315 8.28 -17.85 -0.17
N SER A 316 8.50 -17.17 -1.29
CA SER A 316 8.06 -17.63 -2.62
C SER A 316 9.23 -17.75 -3.58
N SER A 317 9.17 -18.72 -4.50
CA SER A 317 10.08 -18.75 -5.65
C SER A 317 9.88 -17.46 -6.45
N GLY A 318 10.94 -16.66 -6.64
CA GLY A 318 10.87 -15.30 -7.18
C GLY A 318 10.03 -15.16 -8.45
N ARG A 319 9.43 -13.99 -8.56
CA ARG A 319 8.63 -13.54 -9.71
C ARG A 319 9.46 -13.28 -10.94
#